data_f48c2b830d9903aa4789dddf34396602
#
_entry.id   f48c2b830d9903aa4789dddf34396602
#
_cell.length_a   1.000
_cell.length_b   1.000
_cell.length_c   1.000
_cell.angle_alpha   90.00
_cell.angle_beta   90.00
_cell.angle_gamma   90.00
#
_symmetry.space_group_name_H-M   'P 1'
#
loop_
_entity.id
_entity.type
_entity.pdbx_description
1 polymer ?
#
loop_
_entity_poly.entity_id
_entity_poly.type
_entity_poly.pdbx_seq_one_letter_code
_entity_poly.pdbx_strand_id
1 'polypeptide(L)'
;GTVNVDETTHMFSPKVLDRAFVLEFNAVDLAAYGGPPPATAPATPLRLARAFPDPFSFTGNPAPEDWTKLRRVQNGALVSPLKALHEVLRRDNRHFGYRVANEIARFLVLAAEQAGDAPETLTAAFDVAVLAKVLPKLHGTQQELDELLQRLFAICIDPTVDKPGD
;
A
#
# COMPACT_ATOMS: atom_id res chain seq x y z
N GLY A 1 5.30 14.64 7.02
CA GLY A 1 5.62 15.82 6.23
C GLY A 1 4.92 15.77 4.88
N THR A 2 4.83 16.90 4.24
CA THR A 2 4.29 17.06 2.89
C THR A 2 5.39 17.58 1.97
N VAL A 3 5.31 17.25 0.70
CA VAL A 3 6.23 17.72 -0.33
C VAL A 3 5.46 17.90 -1.62
N ASN A 4 5.78 18.95 -2.36
CA ASN A 4 5.37 19.07 -3.75
C ASN A 4 6.45 18.41 -4.62
N VAL A 5 6.04 17.47 -5.45
CA VAL A 5 6.95 16.81 -6.39
C VAL A 5 6.73 17.46 -7.75
N ASP A 6 7.73 18.17 -8.22
CA ASP A 6 7.78 18.80 -9.53
C ASP A 6 9.08 18.42 -10.27
N GLU A 7 9.27 18.91 -11.47
CA GLU A 7 10.44 18.60 -12.31
C GLU A 7 11.77 19.02 -11.67
N THR A 8 11.74 19.93 -10.70
CA THR A 8 12.91 20.46 -10.00
C THR A 8 13.17 19.78 -8.67
N THR A 9 12.22 18.99 -8.21
CA THR A 9 12.29 18.32 -6.90
C THR A 9 13.17 17.08 -6.98
N HIS A 10 14.19 17.02 -6.15
CA HIS A 10 15.00 15.80 -6.03
C HIS A 10 14.16 14.63 -5.47
N MET A 11 14.24 13.50 -6.14
CA MET A 11 13.61 12.27 -5.70
C MET A 11 14.05 11.92 -4.28
N PHE A 12 13.11 11.48 -3.45
CA PHE A 12 13.44 10.94 -2.14
C PHE A 12 14.42 9.77 -2.26
N SER A 13 15.38 9.72 -1.35
CA SER A 13 16.26 8.56 -1.33
C SER A 13 15.47 7.27 -1.07
N PRO A 14 15.90 6.14 -1.64
CA PRO A 14 15.26 4.84 -1.37
C PRO A 14 15.13 4.51 0.12
N LYS A 15 16.06 4.99 0.95
CA LYS A 15 16.04 4.82 2.41
C LYS A 15 14.87 5.54 3.08
N VAL A 16 14.46 6.69 2.54
CA VAL A 16 13.29 7.43 3.04
C VAL A 16 12.00 6.74 2.59
N LEU A 17 11.88 6.42 1.30
CA LEU A 17 10.72 5.73 0.76
C LEU A 17 10.48 4.37 1.41
N ASP A 18 11.55 3.69 1.80
CA ASP A 18 11.47 2.41 2.50
C ASP A 18 10.81 2.51 3.88
N ARG A 19 10.87 3.69 4.49
CA ARG A 19 10.34 3.96 5.83
C ARG A 19 9.00 4.71 5.83
N ALA A 20 8.65 5.37 4.74
CA ALA A 20 7.44 6.17 4.62
C ALA A 20 6.24 5.36 4.09
N PHE A 21 5.05 5.72 4.51
CA PHE A 21 3.84 5.53 3.74
C PHE A 21 3.61 6.80 2.92
N VAL A 22 3.52 6.64 1.62
CA VAL A 22 3.33 7.76 0.70
C VAL A 22 1.86 7.85 0.34
N LEU A 23 1.28 9.04 0.50
CA LEU A 23 -0.07 9.36 0.06
C LEU A 23 0.03 10.48 -0.96
N GLU A 24 -0.55 10.27 -2.13
CA GLU A 24 -0.59 11.26 -3.19
C GLU A 24 -1.98 11.90 -3.27
N PHE A 25 -2.00 13.22 -3.42
CA PHE A 25 -3.22 14.00 -3.54
C PHE A 25 -3.30 14.60 -4.95
N ASN A 26 -3.56 13.76 -5.94
CA ASN A 26 -3.57 14.13 -7.35
C ASN A 26 -4.99 14.32 -7.91
N ALA A 27 -6.03 14.00 -7.13
CA ALA A 27 -7.40 14.12 -7.60
C ALA A 27 -7.83 15.60 -7.65
N VAL A 28 -8.10 16.10 -8.85
CA VAL A 28 -8.65 17.43 -9.09
C VAL A 28 -9.99 17.27 -9.77
N ASP A 29 -11.05 17.66 -9.06
CA ASP A 29 -12.40 17.67 -9.63
C ASP A 29 -12.77 19.06 -10.12
N LEU A 30 -12.48 19.33 -11.40
CA LEU A 30 -12.80 20.60 -12.04
C LEU A 30 -14.31 20.78 -12.20
N ALA A 31 -15.12 19.73 -12.21
CA ALA A 31 -16.56 19.83 -12.35
C ALA A 31 -17.20 20.35 -11.05
N ALA A 32 -16.63 20.02 -9.92
CA ALA A 32 -17.04 20.51 -8.60
C ALA A 32 -16.39 21.86 -8.23
N TYR A 33 -15.36 22.29 -8.96
CA TYR A 33 -14.61 23.51 -8.64
C TYR A 33 -15.49 24.77 -8.82
N GLY A 34 -15.58 25.56 -7.76
CA GLY A 34 -16.42 26.77 -7.75
C GLY A 34 -17.91 26.53 -7.51
N GLY A 35 -18.32 25.27 -7.38
CA GLY A 35 -19.65 24.90 -6.92
C GLY A 35 -19.84 25.11 -5.40
N PRO A 36 -21.08 24.97 -4.89
CA PRO A 36 -21.29 24.95 -3.45
C PRO A 36 -20.46 23.80 -2.86
N PRO A 37 -19.85 24.00 -1.68
CA PRO A 37 -19.16 22.91 -1.03
C PRO A 37 -20.11 21.71 -0.93
N PRO A 38 -19.65 20.50 -1.20
CA PRO A 38 -20.46 19.32 -1.03
C PRO A 38 -21.05 19.38 0.37
N ALA A 39 -22.36 19.09 0.48
CA ALA A 39 -23.04 19.02 1.78
C ALA A 39 -22.34 17.90 2.57
N THR A 40 -21.19 18.22 3.10
CA THR A 40 -20.50 17.37 4.06
C THR A 40 -21.45 17.31 5.24
N ALA A 41 -22.09 16.17 5.44
CA ALA A 41 -22.59 15.83 6.74
C ALA A 41 -21.49 16.24 7.73
N PRO A 42 -21.80 17.00 8.80
CA PRO A 42 -20.79 17.45 9.73
C PRO A 42 -19.95 16.23 10.08
N ALA A 43 -18.68 16.25 9.66
CA ALA A 43 -17.79 15.13 9.92
C ALA A 43 -17.83 14.97 11.43
N THR A 44 -18.50 13.95 11.90
CA THR A 44 -18.46 13.61 13.32
C THR A 44 -16.98 13.49 13.62
N PRO A 45 -16.40 14.37 14.45
CA PRO A 45 -14.97 14.36 14.65
C PRO A 45 -14.58 12.94 15.01
N LEU A 46 -13.73 12.33 14.19
CA LEU A 46 -13.24 11.00 14.47
C LEU A 46 -12.63 11.08 15.87
N ARG A 47 -13.29 10.51 16.85
CA ARG A 47 -12.75 10.45 18.20
C ARG A 47 -11.64 9.40 18.17
N LEU A 48 -10.46 9.80 17.76
CA LEU A 48 -9.25 8.98 17.74
C LEU A 48 -9.05 8.23 19.07
N ALA A 49 -9.47 8.86 20.19
CA ALA A 49 -9.45 8.23 21.51
C ALA A 49 -10.31 6.94 21.64
N ARG A 50 -11.27 6.70 20.73
CA ARG A 50 -12.03 5.44 20.70
C ARG A 50 -11.43 4.42 19.75
N ALA A 51 -10.87 4.89 18.63
CA ALA A 51 -10.20 4.03 17.66
C ALA A 51 -8.78 3.67 18.11
N PHE A 52 -8.13 4.57 18.86
CA PHE A 52 -6.78 4.41 19.37
C PHE A 52 -6.78 4.76 20.86
N PRO A 53 -7.07 3.81 21.77
CA PRO A 53 -7.11 4.04 23.21
C PRO A 53 -5.80 4.62 23.73
N ASP A 54 -4.69 4.36 23.08
CA ASP A 54 -3.41 5.03 23.28
C ASP A 54 -2.68 5.17 21.95
N PRO A 55 -2.66 6.38 21.34
CA PRO A 55 -1.94 6.59 20.08
C PRO A 55 -0.44 6.32 20.19
N PHE A 56 0.10 6.27 21.39
CA PHE A 56 1.49 5.93 21.66
C PHE A 56 1.71 4.44 21.97
N SER A 57 0.66 3.67 22.28
CA SER A 57 0.75 2.21 22.44
C SER A 57 0.91 1.45 21.12
N PHE A 58 0.74 2.13 20.00
CA PHE A 58 1.14 1.63 18.67
C PHE A 58 2.66 1.51 18.49
N THR A 59 3.38 1.40 19.58
CA THR A 59 4.85 1.39 19.60
C THR A 59 5.47 0.06 19.19
N GLY A 60 4.69 -0.95 18.89
CA GLY A 60 5.27 -2.17 18.32
C GLY A 60 5.86 -1.90 16.94
N ASN A 61 7.16 -2.04 16.77
CA ASN A 61 7.75 -2.10 15.45
C ASN A 61 7.13 -3.24 14.65
N PRO A 62 6.91 -3.08 13.33
CA PRO A 62 6.52 -4.20 12.48
C PRO A 62 7.47 -5.37 12.67
N ALA A 63 6.91 -6.55 12.92
CA ALA A 63 7.66 -7.71 13.35
C ALA A 63 7.23 -8.97 12.58
N PRO A 64 8.02 -10.05 12.60
CA PRO A 64 7.66 -11.31 11.93
C PRO A 64 6.31 -11.89 12.38
N GLU A 65 5.87 -11.57 13.60
CA GLU A 65 4.56 -11.97 14.14
C GLU A 65 3.40 -11.38 13.32
N ASP A 66 3.57 -10.19 12.74
CA ASP A 66 2.55 -9.58 11.89
C ASP A 66 2.32 -10.42 10.62
N TRP A 67 3.37 -11.00 10.08
CA TRP A 67 3.27 -11.96 8.98
C TRP A 67 2.54 -13.24 9.39
N THR A 68 2.77 -13.72 10.60
CA THR A 68 2.06 -14.88 11.15
C THR A 68 0.58 -14.58 11.36
N LYS A 69 0.23 -13.37 11.82
CA LYS A 69 -1.16 -12.92 11.93
C LYS A 69 -1.82 -12.81 10.56
N LEU A 70 -1.15 -12.22 9.57
CA LEU A 70 -1.68 -12.10 8.21
C LEU A 70 -2.05 -13.46 7.60
N ARG A 71 -1.30 -14.51 7.90
CA ARG A 71 -1.63 -15.88 7.46
C ARG A 71 -2.94 -16.41 8.01
N ARG A 72 -3.47 -15.82 9.09
CA ARG A 72 -4.75 -16.21 9.69
C ARG A 72 -5.92 -15.41 9.14
N VAL A 73 -5.66 -14.20 8.63
CA VAL A 73 -6.69 -13.35 8.00
C VAL A 73 -7.15 -14.05 6.73
N GLN A 74 -8.44 -14.37 6.65
CA GLN A 74 -9.06 -15.08 5.51
C GLN A 74 -8.23 -16.29 5.03
N ASN A 75 -7.73 -17.11 5.97
CA ASN A 75 -6.86 -18.26 5.66
C ASN A 75 -5.62 -17.89 4.82
N GLY A 76 -5.12 -16.68 4.97
CA GLY A 76 -3.93 -16.21 4.26
C GLY A 76 -4.17 -15.76 2.82
N ALA A 77 -5.39 -15.39 2.47
CA ALA A 77 -5.76 -14.98 1.11
C ALA A 77 -4.83 -13.89 0.53
N LEU A 78 -4.34 -12.97 1.37
CA LEU A 78 -3.45 -11.88 0.94
C LEU A 78 -1.96 -12.27 0.86
N VAL A 79 -1.59 -13.43 1.38
CA VAL A 79 -0.18 -13.87 1.38
C VAL A 79 0.29 -14.24 -0.03
N SER A 80 -0.57 -14.90 -0.80
CA SER A 80 -0.24 -15.30 -2.18
C SER A 80 -0.02 -14.10 -3.10
N PRO A 81 -0.95 -13.13 -3.20
CA PRO A 81 -0.73 -11.95 -4.03
C PRO A 81 0.48 -11.11 -3.57
N LEU A 82 0.74 -11.02 -2.26
CA LEU A 82 1.93 -10.30 -1.78
C LEU A 82 3.24 -10.99 -2.18
N LYS A 83 3.26 -12.32 -2.19
CA LYS A 83 4.41 -13.09 -2.69
C LYS A 83 4.57 -12.97 -4.20
N ALA A 84 3.49 -13.01 -4.97
CA ALA A 84 3.51 -12.83 -6.41
C ALA A 84 4.07 -11.44 -6.77
N LEU A 85 3.57 -10.39 -6.12
CA LEU A 85 4.09 -9.04 -6.27
C LEU A 85 5.60 -8.96 -5.97
N HIS A 86 6.03 -9.57 -4.85
CA HIS A 86 7.45 -9.59 -4.49
C HIS A 86 8.30 -10.28 -5.56
N GLU A 87 7.83 -11.42 -6.09
CA GLU A 87 8.57 -12.19 -7.08
C GLU A 87 8.73 -11.45 -8.41
N VAL A 88 7.67 -10.76 -8.87
CA VAL A 88 7.76 -9.92 -10.08
C VAL A 88 8.77 -8.81 -9.89
N LEU A 89 8.73 -8.13 -8.76
CA LEU A 89 9.69 -7.07 -8.46
C LEU A 89 11.12 -7.59 -8.31
N ARG A 90 11.29 -8.84 -7.84
CA ARG A 90 12.60 -9.47 -7.64
C ARG A 90 13.34 -9.69 -8.94
N ARG A 91 12.64 -9.97 -10.04
CA ARG A 91 13.25 -10.17 -11.36
C ARG A 91 14.02 -8.95 -11.85
N ASP A 92 13.57 -7.77 -11.47
CA ASP A 92 14.20 -6.49 -11.81
C ASP A 92 15.02 -5.88 -10.66
N ASN A 93 15.32 -6.67 -9.60
CA ASN A 93 16.01 -6.22 -8.39
C ASN A 93 15.33 -5.03 -7.69
N ARG A 94 14.00 -4.88 -7.84
CA ARG A 94 13.18 -3.82 -7.24
C ARG A 94 12.29 -4.32 -6.10
N HIS A 95 12.52 -5.54 -5.64
CA HIS A 95 11.76 -6.15 -4.56
C HIS A 95 11.97 -5.43 -3.22
N PHE A 96 11.01 -5.58 -2.34
CA PHE A 96 11.07 -5.06 -0.99
C PHE A 96 11.62 -6.12 -0.01
N GLY A 97 12.29 -5.65 1.05
CA GLY A 97 12.81 -6.52 2.09
C GLY A 97 11.79 -6.85 3.19
N TYR A 98 12.24 -7.61 4.19
CA TYR A 98 11.42 -8.06 5.33
C TYR A 98 10.75 -6.93 6.10
N ARG A 99 11.39 -5.76 6.23
CA ARG A 99 10.79 -4.60 6.88
C ARG A 99 9.49 -4.22 6.21
N VAL A 100 9.52 -3.96 4.90
CA VAL A 100 8.34 -3.54 4.14
C VAL A 100 7.27 -4.63 4.14
N ALA A 101 7.66 -5.90 4.02
CA ALA A 101 6.76 -7.03 4.13
C ALA A 101 6.02 -7.04 5.48
N ASN A 102 6.73 -6.82 6.58
CA ASN A 102 6.14 -6.76 7.92
C ASN A 102 5.25 -5.52 8.11
N GLU A 103 5.64 -4.37 7.55
CA GLU A 103 4.83 -3.15 7.59
C GLU A 103 3.51 -3.32 6.82
N ILE A 104 3.56 -3.92 5.62
CA ILE A 104 2.37 -4.24 4.85
C ILE A 104 1.51 -5.26 5.60
N ALA A 105 2.11 -6.33 6.12
CA ALA A 105 1.38 -7.35 6.88
C ALA A 105 0.67 -6.74 8.08
N ARG A 106 1.33 -5.89 8.85
CA ARG A 106 0.74 -5.18 9.98
C ARG A 106 -0.42 -4.27 9.55
N PHE A 107 -0.24 -3.50 8.48
CA PHE A 107 -1.30 -2.64 7.94
C PHE A 107 -2.54 -3.46 7.56
N LEU A 108 -2.37 -4.58 6.87
CA LEU A 108 -3.48 -5.44 6.44
C LEU A 108 -4.18 -6.13 7.63
N VAL A 109 -3.42 -6.55 8.64
CA VAL A 109 -4.00 -7.09 9.89
C VAL A 109 -4.82 -6.04 10.60
N LEU A 110 -4.29 -4.82 10.75
CA LEU A 110 -5.03 -3.72 11.38
C LEU A 110 -6.26 -3.32 10.57
N ALA A 111 -6.19 -3.31 9.24
CA ALA A 111 -7.34 -3.05 8.39
C ALA A 111 -8.45 -4.10 8.61
N ALA A 112 -8.09 -5.38 8.68
CA ALA A 112 -9.02 -6.46 8.98
C ALA A 112 -9.65 -6.30 10.38
N GLU A 113 -8.87 -5.94 11.38
CA GLU A 113 -9.34 -5.73 12.75
C GLU A 113 -10.27 -4.52 12.89
N GLN A 114 -10.04 -3.45 12.11
CA GLN A 114 -10.78 -2.18 12.23
C GLN A 114 -12.00 -2.11 11.30
N ALA A 115 -11.87 -2.58 10.07
CA ALA A 115 -12.90 -2.45 9.03
C ALA A 115 -13.57 -3.80 8.67
N GLY A 116 -13.11 -4.87 9.28
CA GLY A 116 -13.58 -6.24 8.98
C GLY A 116 -12.74 -6.93 7.91
N ASP A 117 -12.89 -8.24 7.87
CA ASP A 117 -12.12 -9.12 7.01
C ASP A 117 -12.86 -9.56 5.74
N ALA A 118 -13.90 -8.81 5.34
CA ALA A 118 -14.59 -9.04 4.07
C ALA A 118 -13.61 -8.94 2.89
N PRO A 119 -13.74 -9.80 1.87
CA PRO A 119 -12.82 -9.84 0.73
C PRO A 119 -12.62 -8.47 0.07
N GLU A 120 -13.69 -7.68 -0.09
CA GLU A 120 -13.66 -6.35 -0.69
C GLU A 120 -12.85 -5.37 0.16
N THR A 121 -13.02 -5.42 1.48
CA THR A 121 -12.27 -4.60 2.43
C THR A 121 -10.79 -4.92 2.37
N LEU A 122 -10.45 -6.21 2.34
CA LEU A 122 -9.07 -6.65 2.29
C LEU A 122 -8.40 -6.33 0.95
N THR A 123 -9.13 -6.45 -0.15
CA THR A 123 -8.63 -6.06 -1.48
C THR A 123 -8.34 -4.57 -1.52
N ALA A 124 -9.26 -3.73 -1.05
CA ALA A 124 -9.05 -2.29 -0.98
C ALA A 124 -7.86 -1.92 -0.07
N ALA A 125 -7.72 -2.60 1.07
CA ALA A 125 -6.57 -2.38 1.95
C ALA A 125 -5.25 -2.81 1.28
N PHE A 126 -5.26 -3.91 0.54
CA PHE A 126 -4.10 -4.37 -0.22
C PHE A 126 -3.68 -3.35 -1.28
N ASP A 127 -4.63 -2.83 -2.05
CA ASP A 127 -4.38 -1.78 -3.06
C ASP A 127 -3.75 -0.54 -2.41
N VAL A 128 -4.28 -0.08 -1.29
CA VAL A 128 -3.72 1.04 -0.54
C VAL A 128 -2.29 0.75 -0.08
N ALA A 129 -2.03 -0.46 0.42
CA ALA A 129 -0.68 -0.84 0.87
C ALA A 129 0.32 -0.87 -0.30
N VAL A 130 -0.07 -1.40 -1.46
CA VAL A 130 0.76 -1.42 -2.67
C VAL A 130 1.01 0.01 -3.15
N LEU A 131 -0.03 0.82 -3.27
CA LEU A 131 0.05 2.22 -3.70
C LEU A 131 0.96 3.04 -2.79
N ALA A 132 0.88 2.86 -1.47
CA ALA A 132 1.60 3.68 -0.50
C ALA A 132 3.02 3.19 -0.20
N LYS A 133 3.32 1.89 -0.39
CA LYS A 133 4.62 1.31 0.04
C LYS A 133 5.45 0.73 -1.09
N VAL A 134 4.85 0.36 -2.20
CA VAL A 134 5.54 -0.33 -3.29
C VAL A 134 5.71 0.61 -4.49
N LEU A 135 4.62 1.14 -5.02
CA LEU A 135 4.66 1.94 -6.25
C LEU A 135 5.56 3.18 -6.17
N PRO A 136 5.64 3.93 -5.04
CA PRO A 136 6.53 5.10 -4.97
C PRO A 136 8.02 4.79 -5.14
N LYS A 137 8.39 3.52 -5.01
CA LYS A 137 9.78 3.05 -5.21
C LYS A 137 10.10 2.74 -6.67
N LEU A 138 9.08 2.62 -7.51
CA LEU A 138 9.22 2.33 -8.93
C LEU A 138 9.50 3.63 -9.68
N HIS A 139 10.76 3.98 -9.77
CA HIS A 139 11.23 5.14 -10.52
C HIS A 139 12.24 4.71 -11.58
N GLY A 140 12.25 5.40 -12.69
CA GLY A 140 13.12 5.11 -13.83
C GLY A 140 12.52 5.66 -15.13
N THR A 141 13.22 5.48 -16.21
CA THR A 141 12.73 5.83 -17.54
C THR A 141 11.63 4.86 -17.98
N GLN A 142 10.80 5.28 -18.92
CA GLN A 142 9.78 4.42 -19.51
C GLN A 142 10.38 3.10 -20.00
N GLN A 143 11.50 3.15 -20.68
CA GLN A 143 12.17 1.96 -21.22
C GLN A 143 12.61 0.97 -20.12
N GLU A 144 13.05 1.48 -18.98
CA GLU A 144 13.48 0.64 -17.83
C GLU A 144 12.30 0.02 -17.08
N LEU A 145 11.13 0.64 -17.14
CA LEU A 145 9.95 0.21 -16.38
C LEU A 145 8.94 -0.57 -17.22
N ASP A 146 8.99 -0.48 -18.56
CA ASP A 146 7.95 -0.99 -19.44
C ASP A 146 7.62 -2.48 -19.19
N GLU A 147 8.61 -3.36 -19.24
CA GLU A 147 8.41 -4.78 -18.99
C GLU A 147 7.91 -5.08 -17.57
N LEU A 148 8.45 -4.36 -16.57
CA LEU A 148 8.03 -4.51 -15.18
C LEU A 148 6.57 -4.11 -15.01
N LEU A 149 6.16 -2.97 -15.56
CA LEU A 149 4.78 -2.48 -15.47
C LEU A 149 3.80 -3.40 -16.20
N GLN A 150 4.19 -3.97 -17.34
CA GLN A 150 3.37 -4.97 -18.04
C GLN A 150 3.16 -6.22 -17.19
N ARG A 151 4.20 -6.72 -16.52
CA ARG A 151 4.08 -7.87 -15.60
C ARG A 151 3.23 -7.56 -14.38
N LEU A 152 3.40 -6.37 -13.79
CA LEU A 152 2.55 -5.94 -12.67
C LEU A 152 1.09 -5.83 -13.10
N PHE A 153 0.82 -5.27 -14.27
CA PHE A 153 -0.53 -5.19 -14.82
C PHE A 153 -1.13 -6.58 -15.05
N ALA A 154 -0.35 -7.53 -15.58
CA ALA A 154 -0.81 -8.91 -15.78
C ALA A 154 -1.24 -9.57 -14.47
N ILE A 155 -0.51 -9.38 -13.37
CA ILE A 155 -0.89 -9.90 -12.05
C ILE A 155 -2.19 -9.25 -11.54
N CYS A 156 -2.44 -7.98 -11.82
CA CYS A 156 -3.68 -7.31 -11.42
C CYS A 156 -4.90 -7.90 -12.13
N ILE A 157 -4.73 -8.40 -13.38
CA ILE A 157 -5.81 -9.01 -14.14
C ILE A 157 -5.95 -10.50 -13.77
N ASP A 158 -4.85 -11.22 -13.69
CA ASP A 158 -4.83 -12.64 -13.37
C ASP A 158 -3.62 -12.98 -12.49
N PRO A 159 -3.81 -13.07 -11.17
CA PRO A 159 -2.71 -13.38 -10.24
C PRO A 159 -2.13 -14.79 -10.43
N THR A 160 -2.65 -15.59 -11.36
CA THR A 160 -2.12 -16.94 -11.66
C THR A 160 -1.10 -16.96 -12.80
N VAL A 161 -1.05 -15.90 -13.61
CA VAL A 161 -0.22 -15.82 -14.85
C VAL A 161 1.28 -15.89 -14.55
N ASP A 162 1.72 -15.53 -13.36
CA ASP A 162 3.15 -15.46 -13.03
C ASP A 162 3.58 -16.53 -12.01
N LYS A 163 2.89 -17.67 -11.96
CA LYS A 163 3.43 -18.84 -11.28
C LYS A 163 4.66 -19.30 -12.04
N PRO A 164 5.87 -19.31 -11.43
CA PRO A 164 7.00 -20.00 -12.05
C PRO A 164 6.55 -21.44 -12.31
N GLY A 165 6.66 -21.87 -13.56
CA GLY A 165 6.45 -23.27 -13.91
C GLY A 165 7.32 -24.14 -13.00
N ASP A 166 6.72 -25.26 -12.58
CA ASP A 166 7.42 -26.34 -11.86
C ASP A 166 8.69 -26.77 -12.58
#